data_f2bed76fb3574d9eab2242516b340534
#
_entry.id   f2bed76fb3574d9eab2242516b340534
#
_cell.length_a   1.000
_cell.length_b   1.000
_cell.length_c   1.000
_cell.angle_alpha   90.00
_cell.angle_beta   90.00
_cell.angle_gamma   90.00
#
_symmetry.space_group_name_H-M   'P 1'
#
loop_
_entity.id
_entity.type
_entity.pdbx_description
1 polymer ?
#
loop_
_entity_poly.entity_id
_entity_poly.type
_entity_poly.pdbx_seq_one_letter_code
_entity_poly.pdbx_strand_id
1 'polypeptide(L)'
;DGIRDLVRSRGLGDVYKRQDRKLVDADWALNNGNWLWLSGVAPFSMPYFRLYNPCPDGKSSLNVEAKNAEFVRYWVPELKDYPSKYIFEPHLAPAPIQENARCIIGKDYPEPMVDRKVVAKENLAKFKASAAKLRANN
;
A
#
# COMPACT_ATOMS: atom_id res chain seq x y z
N ASP A 1 16.00 8.55 15.81
CA ASP A 1 16.11 7.11 15.50
C ASP A 1 14.81 6.49 14.94
N GLY A 2 13.62 6.91 15.35
CA GLY A 2 12.35 6.33 14.87
C GLY A 2 12.09 6.44 13.35
N ILE A 3 12.63 7.46 12.67
CA ILE A 3 12.50 7.61 11.20
C ILE A 3 13.44 6.62 10.49
N ARG A 4 14.63 6.36 11.07
CA ARG A 4 15.55 5.34 10.54
C ARG A 4 14.99 3.92 10.66
N ASP A 5 14.19 3.64 11.68
CA ASP A 5 13.56 2.34 11.86
C ASP A 5 12.39 2.11 10.91
N LEU A 6 11.66 3.16 10.52
CA LEU A 6 10.64 3.09 9.46
C LEU A 6 11.24 2.78 8.09
N VAL A 7 12.42 3.30 7.79
CA VAL A 7 13.16 3.03 6.54
C VAL A 7 13.93 1.69 6.61
N ARG A 8 14.30 1.26 7.82
CA ARG A 8 14.94 -0.03 8.09
C ARG A 8 13.97 -1.20 8.19
N SER A 9 12.66 -1.00 7.99
CA SER A 9 11.79 -2.14 7.86
C SER A 9 12.32 -3.01 6.71
N ARG A 10 12.85 -4.17 7.05
CA ARG A 10 13.55 -5.09 6.13
C ARG A 10 12.75 -5.34 4.84
N GLY A 11 11.42 -5.27 4.92
CA GLY A 11 10.53 -5.44 3.78
C GLY A 11 10.65 -4.38 2.68
N LEU A 12 10.80 -3.09 3.00
CA LEU A 12 10.95 -2.03 2.00
C LEU A 12 12.30 -2.11 1.27
N GLY A 13 13.37 -2.45 1.99
CA GLY A 13 14.68 -2.65 1.39
C GLY A 13 14.69 -3.75 0.33
N ASP A 14 13.96 -4.82 0.57
CA ASP A 14 13.85 -5.93 -0.37
C ASP A 14 12.96 -5.59 -1.58
N VAL A 15 11.93 -4.77 -1.39
CA VAL A 15 11.04 -4.33 -2.48
C VAL A 15 11.80 -3.49 -3.51
N TYR A 16 12.47 -2.41 -3.12
CA TYR A 16 13.16 -1.56 -4.10
C TYR A 16 14.32 -2.30 -4.80
N LYS A 17 15.05 -3.17 -4.10
CA LYS A 17 16.09 -4.01 -4.69
C LYS A 17 15.52 -5.01 -5.71
N ARG A 18 14.33 -5.55 -5.43
CA ARG A 18 13.64 -6.41 -6.38
C ARG A 18 13.17 -5.65 -7.61
N GLN A 19 12.68 -4.43 -7.42
CA GLN A 19 12.31 -3.54 -8.52
C GLN A 19 13.51 -3.23 -9.42
N ASP A 20 14.65 -2.81 -8.85
CA ASP A 20 15.88 -2.55 -9.62
C ASP A 20 16.33 -3.74 -10.48
N ARG A 21 16.05 -4.96 -10.04
CA ARG A 21 16.46 -6.18 -10.75
C ARG A 21 15.44 -6.71 -11.75
N LYS A 22 14.18 -6.35 -11.62
CA LYS A 22 13.08 -6.99 -12.34
C LYS A 22 12.31 -6.07 -13.28
N LEU A 23 12.33 -4.77 -13.04
CA LEU A 23 11.69 -3.81 -13.93
C LEU A 23 12.49 -3.67 -15.23
N VAL A 24 11.79 -3.66 -16.35
CA VAL A 24 12.40 -3.48 -17.69
C VAL A 24 12.93 -2.06 -17.86
N ASP A 25 12.29 -1.10 -17.23
CA ASP A 25 12.60 0.33 -17.21
C ASP A 25 13.25 0.76 -15.89
N ALA A 26 14.01 -0.15 -15.25
CA ALA A 26 14.65 0.12 -13.98
C ALA A 26 15.64 1.30 -14.10
N ASP A 27 15.34 2.36 -13.36
CA ASP A 27 16.24 3.48 -13.11
C ASP A 27 16.51 3.57 -11.62
N TRP A 28 17.76 3.40 -11.23
CA TRP A 28 18.15 3.35 -9.83
C TRP A 28 17.84 4.65 -9.10
N ALA A 29 18.10 5.80 -9.73
CA ALA A 29 17.89 7.11 -9.10
C ALA A 29 16.39 7.38 -8.92
N LEU A 30 15.59 7.09 -9.95
CA LEU A 30 14.14 7.27 -9.92
C LEU A 30 13.48 6.34 -8.90
N ASN A 31 13.85 5.06 -8.89
CA ASN A 31 13.30 4.09 -7.96
C ASN A 31 13.63 4.45 -6.50
N ASN A 32 14.89 4.70 -6.19
CA ASN A 32 15.30 5.08 -4.83
C ASN A 32 14.72 6.45 -4.43
N GLY A 33 14.68 7.43 -5.34
CA GLY A 33 14.09 8.74 -5.10
C GLY A 33 12.61 8.65 -4.74
N ASN A 34 11.84 7.83 -5.46
CA ASN A 34 10.43 7.58 -5.17
C ASN A 34 10.23 6.92 -3.80
N TRP A 35 11.04 5.93 -3.45
CA TRP A 35 10.95 5.29 -2.13
C TRP A 35 11.32 6.24 -0.99
N LEU A 36 12.34 7.07 -1.16
CA LEU A 36 12.68 8.13 -0.21
C LEU A 36 11.53 9.13 -0.06
N TRP A 37 10.91 9.52 -1.17
CA TRP A 37 9.76 10.43 -1.16
C TRP A 37 8.54 9.82 -0.47
N LEU A 38 8.19 8.58 -0.79
CA LEU A 38 7.08 7.86 -0.17
C LEU A 38 7.27 7.66 1.34
N SER A 39 8.51 7.45 1.78
CA SER A 39 8.85 7.29 3.20
C SER A 39 8.92 8.61 3.97
N GLY A 40 8.78 9.76 3.30
CA GLY A 40 8.83 11.07 3.92
C GLY A 40 10.22 11.54 4.37
N VAL A 41 11.29 10.90 3.89
CA VAL A 41 12.68 11.22 4.27
C VAL A 41 13.46 11.94 3.19
N ALA A 42 12.91 12.09 1.99
CA ALA A 42 13.53 12.88 0.93
C ALA A 42 13.49 14.39 1.29
N PRO A 43 14.48 15.17 0.81
CA PRO A 43 14.60 16.60 1.14
C PRO A 43 13.33 17.41 0.90
N PHE A 44 12.56 17.08 -0.11
CA PHE A 44 11.30 17.79 -0.46
C PHE A 44 10.04 17.11 0.06
N SER A 45 10.15 16.06 0.86
CA SER A 45 8.99 15.36 1.44
C SER A 45 8.44 16.07 2.68
N MET A 46 9.26 16.86 3.36
CA MET A 46 8.87 17.60 4.54
C MET A 46 8.25 18.97 4.18
N PRO A 47 7.27 19.48 4.93
CA PRO A 47 6.64 18.87 6.12
C PRO A 47 5.48 17.93 5.82
N TYR A 48 5.26 17.56 4.58
CA TYR A 48 4.11 16.77 4.15
C TYR A 48 4.44 15.29 4.15
N PHE A 49 3.65 14.52 4.86
CA PHE A 49 3.62 13.08 4.69
C PHE A 49 2.27 12.67 4.10
N ARG A 50 2.29 11.63 3.29
CA ARG A 50 1.08 11.04 2.71
C ARG A 50 0.98 9.59 3.12
N LEU A 51 -0.20 9.19 3.57
CA LEU A 51 -0.54 7.79 3.71
C LEU A 51 -1.21 7.35 2.41
N TYR A 52 -0.48 6.60 1.62
CA TYR A 52 -0.98 6.09 0.36
C TYR A 52 -1.95 4.94 0.62
N ASN A 53 -3.07 4.98 -0.08
CA ASN A 53 -4.03 3.90 -0.05
C ASN A 53 -3.79 2.97 -1.24
N PRO A 54 -3.35 1.72 -1.02
CA PRO A 54 -3.16 0.77 -2.11
C PRO A 54 -4.49 0.26 -2.69
N CYS A 55 -5.59 0.43 -1.94
CA CYS A 55 -6.92 0.04 -2.41
C CYS A 55 -7.59 1.26 -3.01
N PRO A 56 -7.88 1.28 -4.31
CA PRO A 56 -8.59 2.40 -4.94
C PRO A 56 -9.96 2.56 -4.30
N ASP A 57 -10.29 3.78 -3.91
CA ASP A 57 -11.67 4.14 -3.61
C ASP A 57 -12.32 4.73 -4.86
N GLY A 58 -13.59 4.48 -5.08
CA GLY A 58 -14.33 4.97 -6.24
C GLY A 58 -14.47 6.50 -6.31
N LYS A 59 -13.91 7.22 -5.34
CA LYS A 59 -13.95 8.69 -5.23
C LYS A 59 -12.67 9.35 -5.75
N SER A 60 -11.59 8.58 -5.89
CA SER A 60 -10.33 9.13 -6.39
C SER A 60 -10.31 9.14 -7.91
N SER A 61 -10.20 10.34 -8.49
CA SER A 61 -10.03 10.54 -9.94
C SER A 61 -8.72 9.96 -10.49
N LEU A 62 -7.78 9.63 -9.60
CA LEU A 62 -6.50 9.03 -9.97
C LEU A 62 -6.57 7.51 -10.16
N ASN A 63 -7.67 6.88 -9.74
CA ASN A 63 -7.85 5.44 -9.84
C ASN A 63 -8.67 5.06 -11.07
N VAL A 64 -7.99 4.96 -12.19
CA VAL A 64 -8.58 4.51 -13.47
C VAL A 64 -9.17 3.10 -13.35
N GLU A 65 -8.61 2.27 -12.47
CA GLU A 65 -9.01 0.88 -12.22
C GLU A 65 -10.27 0.71 -11.37
N ALA A 66 -10.74 1.77 -10.70
CA ALA A 66 -11.78 1.66 -9.67
C ALA A 66 -13.13 1.12 -10.19
N LYS A 67 -13.45 1.28 -11.48
CA LYS A 67 -14.74 0.86 -12.03
C LYS A 67 -14.81 -0.63 -12.32
N ASN A 68 -13.85 -1.16 -13.06
CA ASN A 68 -13.90 -2.53 -13.58
C ASN A 68 -12.85 -3.43 -12.98
N ALA A 69 -11.81 -2.87 -12.35
CA ALA A 69 -10.69 -3.62 -11.76
C ALA A 69 -10.01 -4.57 -12.76
N GLU A 70 -9.89 -4.17 -14.02
CA GLU A 70 -9.38 -5.00 -15.10
C GLU A 70 -7.95 -5.47 -14.84
N PHE A 71 -7.11 -4.58 -14.32
CA PHE A 71 -5.74 -4.91 -13.95
C PHE A 71 -5.69 -5.99 -12.87
N VAL A 72 -6.49 -5.86 -11.81
CA VAL A 72 -6.53 -6.87 -10.73
C VAL A 72 -7.06 -8.19 -11.27
N ARG A 73 -8.11 -8.18 -12.09
CA ARG A 73 -8.68 -9.40 -12.69
C ARG A 73 -7.70 -10.13 -13.59
N TYR A 74 -6.85 -9.37 -14.30
CA TYR A 74 -5.83 -9.92 -15.18
C TYR A 74 -4.66 -10.54 -14.40
N TRP A 75 -4.14 -9.81 -13.40
CA TRP A 75 -2.93 -10.21 -12.68
C TRP A 75 -3.18 -11.08 -11.45
N VAL A 76 -4.43 -11.11 -10.95
CA VAL A 76 -4.84 -11.93 -9.80
C VAL A 76 -6.07 -12.74 -10.21
N PRO A 77 -5.86 -13.82 -10.97
CA PRO A 77 -6.95 -14.61 -11.55
C PRO A 77 -7.88 -15.23 -10.52
N GLU A 78 -7.42 -15.43 -9.27
CA GLU A 78 -8.24 -15.91 -8.16
C GLU A 78 -9.39 -14.95 -7.84
N LEU A 79 -9.18 -13.65 -8.04
CA LEU A 79 -10.17 -12.61 -7.75
C LEU A 79 -11.02 -12.21 -8.96
N LYS A 80 -10.85 -12.85 -10.12
CA LYS A 80 -11.50 -12.45 -11.38
C LYS A 80 -13.03 -12.37 -11.29
N ASP A 81 -13.65 -13.26 -10.53
CA ASP A 81 -15.11 -13.38 -10.42
C ASP A 81 -15.70 -12.55 -9.26
N TYR A 82 -14.83 -11.84 -8.50
CA TYR A 82 -15.29 -10.94 -7.46
C TYR A 82 -16.01 -9.72 -8.02
N PRO A 83 -17.13 -9.29 -7.40
CA PRO A 83 -17.74 -8.00 -7.74
C PRO A 83 -16.75 -6.85 -7.52
N SER A 84 -16.79 -5.83 -8.40
CA SER A 84 -15.87 -4.68 -8.34
C SER A 84 -15.89 -3.94 -7.00
N LYS A 85 -17.01 -4.04 -6.28
CA LYS A 85 -17.15 -3.48 -4.93
C LYS A 85 -16.19 -4.09 -3.91
N TYR A 86 -15.85 -5.36 -4.05
CA TYR A 86 -15.07 -6.11 -3.06
C TYR A 86 -13.70 -6.54 -3.55
N ILE A 87 -13.41 -6.42 -4.85
CA ILE A 87 -12.20 -6.97 -5.46
C ILE A 87 -10.91 -6.39 -4.88
N PHE A 88 -10.94 -5.15 -4.39
CA PHE A 88 -9.79 -4.49 -3.76
C PHE A 88 -9.64 -4.78 -2.26
N GLU A 89 -10.71 -5.21 -1.61
CA GLU A 89 -10.74 -5.63 -0.21
C GLU A 89 -11.60 -6.90 -0.08
N PRO A 90 -11.18 -8.03 -0.67
CA PRO A 90 -12.02 -9.23 -0.80
C PRO A 90 -12.41 -9.86 0.53
N HIS A 91 -11.64 -9.63 1.59
CA HIS A 91 -11.95 -10.06 2.96
C HIS A 91 -13.22 -9.38 3.54
N LEU A 92 -13.66 -8.25 2.98
CA LEU A 92 -14.91 -7.59 3.37
C LEU A 92 -16.14 -8.18 2.67
N ALA A 93 -15.95 -9.09 1.72
CA ALA A 93 -17.05 -9.72 1.02
C ALA A 93 -17.77 -10.72 1.94
N PRO A 94 -19.12 -10.71 2.00
CA PRO A 94 -19.88 -11.73 2.70
C PRO A 94 -19.61 -13.14 2.14
N ALA A 95 -19.74 -14.17 2.98
CA ALA A 95 -19.48 -15.55 2.60
C ALA A 95 -20.18 -16.01 1.30
N PRO A 96 -21.46 -15.70 1.05
CA PRO A 96 -22.11 -16.08 -0.21
C PRO A 96 -21.46 -15.47 -1.45
N ILE A 97 -20.87 -14.28 -1.34
CA ILE A 97 -20.15 -13.64 -2.47
C ILE A 97 -18.83 -14.34 -2.71
N GLN A 98 -18.11 -14.72 -1.65
CA GLN A 98 -16.87 -15.47 -1.75
C GLN A 98 -17.10 -16.86 -2.39
N GLU A 99 -18.18 -17.54 -2.00
CA GLU A 99 -18.60 -18.82 -2.56
C GLU A 99 -18.95 -18.70 -4.05
N ASN A 100 -19.75 -17.69 -4.42
CA ASN A 100 -20.10 -17.43 -5.82
C ASN A 100 -18.88 -17.08 -6.67
N ALA A 101 -17.91 -16.37 -6.10
CA ALA A 101 -16.65 -16.06 -6.76
C ALA A 101 -15.66 -17.25 -6.77
N ARG A 102 -16.01 -18.37 -6.12
CA ARG A 102 -15.16 -19.56 -5.98
C ARG A 102 -13.78 -19.27 -5.41
N CYS A 103 -13.71 -18.30 -4.52
CA CYS A 103 -12.46 -17.89 -3.89
C CYS A 103 -12.73 -17.45 -2.46
N ILE A 104 -12.40 -18.30 -1.51
CA ILE A 104 -12.63 -18.09 -0.08
C ILE A 104 -11.36 -17.51 0.53
N ILE A 105 -11.49 -16.37 1.18
CA ILE A 105 -10.37 -15.72 1.86
C ILE A 105 -9.90 -16.57 3.04
N GLY A 106 -8.60 -16.72 3.17
CA GLY A 106 -7.96 -17.63 4.13
C GLY A 106 -7.77 -19.06 3.62
N LYS A 107 -8.39 -19.42 2.48
CA LYS A 107 -8.24 -20.74 1.85
C LYS A 107 -7.65 -20.63 0.45
N ASP A 108 -8.34 -19.96 -0.45
CA ASP A 108 -7.97 -19.83 -1.86
C ASP A 108 -7.19 -18.54 -2.14
N TYR A 109 -7.36 -17.54 -1.29
CA TYR A 109 -6.64 -16.27 -1.30
C TYR A 109 -6.26 -15.88 0.14
N PRO A 110 -5.05 -15.33 0.36
CA PRO A 110 -4.58 -15.05 1.72
C PRO A 110 -5.43 -13.99 2.43
N GLU A 111 -5.51 -14.14 3.74
CA GLU A 111 -6.06 -13.09 4.61
C GLU A 111 -5.19 -11.84 4.59
N PRO A 112 -5.77 -10.65 4.85
CA PRO A 112 -4.98 -9.43 4.96
C PRO A 112 -3.97 -9.53 6.10
N MET A 113 -2.71 -9.22 5.82
CA MET A 113 -1.64 -9.23 6.84
C MET A 113 -1.84 -8.16 7.91
N VAL A 114 -2.52 -7.06 7.58
CA VAL A 114 -2.74 -5.92 8.47
C VAL A 114 -4.10 -5.27 8.20
N ASP A 115 -4.73 -4.73 9.23
CA ASP A 115 -5.84 -3.82 9.06
C ASP A 115 -5.31 -2.44 8.64
N ARG A 116 -5.56 -2.06 7.40
CA ARG A 116 -5.12 -0.80 6.81
C ARG A 116 -5.54 0.43 7.62
N LYS A 117 -6.77 0.44 8.14
CA LYS A 117 -7.32 1.59 8.87
C LYS A 117 -6.64 1.75 10.23
N VAL A 118 -6.40 0.64 10.91
CA VAL A 118 -5.70 0.62 12.21
C VAL A 118 -4.27 1.08 12.02
N VAL A 119 -3.54 0.46 11.09
CA VAL A 119 -2.12 0.77 10.82
C VAL A 119 -1.95 2.22 10.35
N ALA A 120 -2.84 2.74 9.51
CA ALA A 120 -2.80 4.14 9.07
C ALA A 120 -2.95 5.10 10.25
N LYS A 121 -3.87 4.83 11.19
CA LYS A 121 -4.07 5.65 12.40
C LYS A 121 -2.83 5.61 13.31
N GLU A 122 -2.26 4.44 13.52
CA GLU A 122 -1.05 4.27 14.34
C GLU A 122 0.15 5.00 13.71
N ASN A 123 0.38 4.84 12.43
CA ASN A 123 1.46 5.50 11.73
C ASN A 123 1.31 7.02 11.74
N LEU A 124 0.10 7.53 11.56
CA LEU A 124 -0.19 8.97 11.69
C LEU A 124 0.16 9.50 13.09
N ALA A 125 -0.19 8.75 14.14
CA ALA A 125 0.15 9.12 15.51
C ALA A 125 1.66 9.14 15.75
N LYS A 126 2.39 8.13 15.25
CA LYS A 126 3.85 8.06 15.32
C LYS A 126 4.52 9.23 14.60
N PHE A 127 4.05 9.58 13.41
CA PHE A 127 4.54 10.73 12.64
C PHE A 127 4.35 12.05 13.39
N LYS A 128 3.14 12.28 13.92
CA LYS A 128 2.84 13.49 14.72
C LYS A 128 3.74 13.60 15.95
N ALA A 129 3.94 12.50 16.66
CA ALA A 129 4.82 12.46 17.83
C ALA A 129 6.29 12.76 17.47
N SER A 130 6.78 12.19 16.37
CA SER A 130 8.14 12.45 15.88
C SER A 130 8.33 13.90 15.43
N ALA A 131 7.36 14.45 14.72
CA ALA A 131 7.39 15.86 14.30
C ALA A 131 7.36 16.84 15.49
N ALA A 132 6.60 16.53 16.54
CA ALA A 132 6.58 17.32 17.76
C ALA A 132 7.94 17.31 18.47
N LYS A 133 8.59 16.15 18.57
CA LYS A 133 9.94 16.03 19.15
C LYS A 133 10.99 16.83 18.38
N LEU A 134 10.92 16.82 17.04
CA LEU A 134 11.85 17.59 16.22
C LEU A 134 11.68 19.11 16.42
N ARG A 135 10.45 19.58 16.57
CA ARG A 135 10.17 21.01 16.83
C ARG A 135 10.58 21.45 18.22
N ALA A 136 10.56 20.57 19.20
CA ALA A 136 10.98 20.88 20.56
C ALA A 136 12.50 20.93 20.73
N ASN A 137 13.26 20.35 19.81
CA ASN A 137 14.73 20.28 19.83
C ASN A 137 15.39 21.35 18.94
N ASN A 138 14.61 22.16 18.24
CA ASN A 138 15.04 23.35 17.48
C ASN A 138 14.55 24.63 18.15
#